data_34ef0b3896267a9edcfad179a5709c86
#
_entry.id   34ef0b3896267a9edcfad179a5709c86
#
_cell.length_a   1.000
_cell.length_b   1.000
_cell.length_c   1.000
_cell.angle_alpha   90.00
_cell.angle_beta   90.00
_cell.angle_gamma   90.00
#
_symmetry.space_group_name_H-M   'P 1'
#
loop_
_entity.id
_entity.type
_entity.pdbx_description
1 polymer ?
#
loop_
_entity_poly.entity_id
_entity_poly.type
_entity_poly.pdbx_seq_one_letter_code
_entity_poly.pdbx_strand_id
1 'polypeptide(L)'
;PSGKVFAFEPEPDTFNILESNCKLNKLDNIVLNNIALGAEDKEALIFPNPEINRGASSLIRKAGAEGKKVLVKRLDDYITVNGINNVRLMKIDIEGYELEMLRGSLSFLSGIDAPVICIEYSNEVSHTAEVGDVYEFIKALNKYRIYKFTQWKGDVCKLTEVHSKDDMPHHDNVFCFTEKHLAE
;
A
#
# COMPACT_ATOMS: atom_id res chain seq x y z
N PRO A 1 1.10 -20.41 11.29
CA PRO A 1 1.18 -19.99 9.89
C PRO A 1 2.62 -20.00 9.44
N SER A 2 2.91 -20.53 8.24
CA SER A 2 4.28 -20.61 7.71
C SER A 2 4.71 -19.36 6.94
N GLY A 3 3.83 -18.37 6.81
CA GLY A 3 4.10 -17.14 6.07
C GLY A 3 4.88 -16.11 6.88
N LYS A 4 5.64 -15.26 6.18
CA LYS A 4 6.35 -14.11 6.74
C LYS A 4 5.67 -12.82 6.29
N VAL A 5 5.56 -11.84 7.18
CA VAL A 5 4.98 -10.53 6.91
C VAL A 5 6.08 -9.47 7.02
N PHE A 6 6.16 -8.58 6.06
CA PHE A 6 6.99 -7.37 6.13
C PHE A 6 6.03 -6.20 6.31
N ALA A 7 6.07 -5.57 7.48
CA ALA A 7 5.23 -4.42 7.82
C ALA A 7 6.07 -3.14 7.79
N PHE A 8 5.51 -2.10 7.20
CA PHE A 8 6.13 -0.79 7.05
C PHE A 8 5.24 0.26 7.72
N GLU A 9 5.74 0.90 8.76
CA GLU A 9 5.05 1.98 9.46
C GLU A 9 6.05 3.11 9.71
N PRO A 10 5.94 4.22 8.97
CA PRO A 10 6.92 5.31 9.08
C PRO A 10 6.73 6.18 10.33
N GLU A 11 5.50 6.33 10.85
CA GLU A 11 5.27 7.21 12.00
C GLU A 11 5.79 6.56 13.29
N PRO A 12 6.76 7.18 14.00
CA PRO A 12 7.47 6.51 15.10
C PRO A 12 6.58 6.08 16.26
N ASP A 13 5.56 6.88 16.63
CA ASP A 13 4.71 6.54 17.77
C ASP A 13 3.77 5.39 17.40
N THR A 14 3.24 5.39 16.18
CA THR A 14 2.42 4.29 15.62
C THR A 14 3.25 3.02 15.48
N PHE A 15 4.51 3.16 15.04
CA PHE A 15 5.45 2.04 14.97
C PHE A 15 5.70 1.40 16.33
N ASN A 16 5.89 2.19 17.38
CA ASN A 16 6.06 1.69 18.75
C ASN A 16 4.84 0.92 19.25
N ILE A 17 3.63 1.36 18.87
CA ILE A 17 2.38 0.65 19.17
C ILE A 17 2.33 -0.68 18.40
N LEU A 18 2.66 -0.66 17.11
CA LEU A 18 2.71 -1.87 16.28
C LEU A 18 3.70 -2.90 16.87
N GLU A 19 4.90 -2.45 17.24
CA GLU A 19 5.92 -3.31 17.87
C GLU A 19 5.41 -3.93 19.19
N SER A 20 4.77 -3.11 20.03
CA SER A 20 4.18 -3.56 21.29
C SER A 20 3.08 -4.60 21.05
N ASN A 21 2.21 -4.38 20.08
CA ASN A 21 1.15 -5.32 19.71
C ASN A 21 1.72 -6.65 19.19
N CYS A 22 2.75 -6.63 18.38
CA CYS A 22 3.42 -7.84 17.92
C CYS A 22 4.02 -8.63 19.08
N LYS A 23 4.70 -7.96 20.02
CA LYS A 23 5.27 -8.59 21.21
C LYS A 23 4.19 -9.21 22.11
N LEU A 24 3.10 -8.47 22.38
CA LEU A 24 1.98 -8.94 23.22
C LEU A 24 1.33 -10.21 22.64
N ASN A 25 1.18 -10.27 21.33
CA ASN A 25 0.54 -11.39 20.62
C ASN A 25 1.54 -12.49 20.20
N LYS A 26 2.81 -12.36 20.58
CA LYS A 26 3.88 -13.32 20.27
C LYS A 26 3.98 -13.64 18.77
N LEU A 27 3.91 -12.58 17.94
CA LEU A 27 4.01 -12.68 16.49
C LEU A 27 5.49 -12.62 16.09
N ASP A 28 6.10 -13.76 15.83
CA ASP A 28 7.51 -13.94 15.50
C ASP A 28 7.80 -13.98 13.99
N ASN A 29 6.74 -14.03 13.19
CA ASN A 29 6.82 -14.08 11.73
C ASN A 29 6.67 -12.70 11.05
N ILE A 30 6.72 -11.60 11.81
CA ILE A 30 6.60 -10.24 11.29
C ILE A 30 7.96 -9.53 11.35
N VAL A 31 8.40 -8.99 10.22
CA VAL A 31 9.54 -8.06 10.14
C VAL A 31 9.00 -6.65 10.14
N LEU A 32 9.32 -5.90 11.18
CA LEU A 32 8.88 -4.52 11.38
C LEU A 32 9.88 -3.53 10.80
N ASN A 33 9.42 -2.55 10.05
CA ASN A 33 10.25 -1.54 9.40
C ASN A 33 9.70 -0.15 9.72
N ASN A 34 10.47 0.67 10.44
CA ASN A 34 10.11 2.06 10.70
C ASN A 34 10.60 2.97 9.57
N ILE A 35 10.08 2.74 8.37
CA ILE A 35 10.36 3.50 7.15
C ILE A 35 9.07 3.65 6.35
N ALA A 36 8.99 4.70 5.52
CA ALA A 36 8.01 4.82 4.46
C ALA A 36 8.51 4.15 3.18
N LEU A 37 7.58 3.79 2.30
CA LEU A 37 7.87 3.37 0.93
C LEU A 37 7.46 4.45 -0.05
N GLY A 38 8.28 4.70 -1.07
CA GLY A 38 8.04 5.73 -2.09
C GLY A 38 8.86 5.54 -3.35
N ALA A 39 8.79 6.50 -4.28
CA ALA A 39 9.42 6.42 -5.59
C ALA A 39 10.96 6.54 -5.54
N GLU A 40 11.50 7.11 -4.49
CA GLU A 40 12.95 7.37 -4.33
C GLU A 40 13.37 7.31 -2.87
N ASP A 41 14.65 7.03 -2.64
CA ASP A 41 15.27 7.07 -1.33
C ASP A 41 15.49 8.52 -0.90
N LYS A 42 14.85 8.93 0.20
CA LYS A 42 14.97 10.29 0.75
C LYS A 42 14.56 10.39 2.21
N GLU A 43 14.89 11.51 2.84
CA GLU A 43 14.21 11.94 4.05
C GLU A 43 12.94 12.72 3.69
N ALA A 44 11.86 12.49 4.45
CA ALA A 44 10.60 13.20 4.30
C ALA A 44 10.04 13.59 5.68
N LEU A 45 8.97 14.40 5.67
CA LEU A 45 8.20 14.69 6.86
C LEU A 45 6.88 13.95 6.81
N ILE A 46 6.57 13.20 7.86
CA ILE A 46 5.23 12.63 8.06
C ILE A 46 4.45 13.51 9.02
N PHE A 47 3.18 13.74 8.71
CA PHE A 47 2.29 14.60 9.48
C PHE A 47 1.25 13.73 10.19
N PRO A 48 1.38 13.51 11.52
CA PRO A 48 0.41 12.77 12.30
C PRO A 48 -0.95 13.45 12.28
N ASN A 49 -2.03 12.66 12.33
CA ASN A 49 -3.39 13.16 12.46
C ASN A 49 -4.07 12.54 13.71
N PRO A 50 -3.62 12.90 14.92
CA PRO A 50 -4.04 12.22 16.17
C PRO A 50 -5.50 12.48 16.55
N GLU A 51 -6.09 13.57 16.05
CA GLU A 51 -7.46 13.97 16.42
C GLU A 51 -8.56 13.18 15.71
N ILE A 52 -8.27 12.66 14.53
CA ILE A 52 -9.25 11.95 13.70
C ILE A 52 -8.99 10.44 13.71
N ASN A 53 -7.77 10.04 13.40
CA ASN A 53 -7.35 8.65 13.37
C ASN A 53 -5.82 8.57 13.43
N ARG A 54 -5.26 7.80 14.35
CA ARG A 54 -3.80 7.62 14.45
C ARG A 54 -3.19 6.93 13.21
N GLY A 55 -3.98 6.11 12.52
CA GLY A 55 -3.58 5.48 11.25
C GLY A 55 -3.56 6.43 10.05
N ALA A 56 -4.17 7.61 10.16
CA ALA A 56 -4.26 8.60 9.07
C ALA A 56 -3.06 9.56 9.01
N SER A 57 -1.86 9.10 9.39
CA SER A 57 -0.62 9.86 9.20
C SER A 57 -0.23 9.86 7.73
N SER A 58 0.10 11.02 7.15
CA SER A 58 0.37 11.17 5.72
C SER A 58 1.69 11.89 5.45
N LEU A 59 2.37 11.49 4.38
CA LEU A 59 3.51 12.22 3.82
C LEU A 59 3.09 13.49 3.04
N ILE A 60 1.79 13.66 2.81
CA ILE A 60 1.23 14.86 2.21
C ILE A 60 1.07 15.93 3.30
N ARG A 61 1.66 17.11 3.06
CA ARG A 61 1.66 18.21 4.03
C ARG A 61 0.24 18.68 4.33
N LYS A 62 -0.12 18.68 5.62
CA LYS A 62 -1.35 19.31 6.13
C LYS A 62 -1.01 20.67 6.74
N ALA A 63 -1.81 21.69 6.45
CA ALA A 63 -1.58 23.03 6.98
C ALA A 63 -1.63 23.04 8.52
N GLY A 64 -0.60 23.63 9.15
CA GLY A 64 -0.52 23.78 10.61
C GLY A 64 -0.04 22.55 11.39
N ALA A 65 0.24 21.40 10.72
CA ALA A 65 0.76 20.23 11.40
C ALA A 65 2.29 20.28 11.49
N GLU A 66 2.83 19.89 12.64
CA GLU A 66 4.26 19.68 12.85
C GLU A 66 4.64 18.29 12.32
N GLY A 67 5.58 18.23 11.37
CA GLY A 67 6.01 16.98 10.74
C GLY A 67 7.15 16.32 11.49
N LYS A 68 7.16 15.00 11.55
CA LYS A 68 8.28 14.18 12.04
C LYS A 68 9.11 13.69 10.86
N LYS A 69 10.44 13.70 11.01
CA LYS A 69 11.35 13.16 10.00
C LYS A 69 11.25 11.65 9.92
N VAL A 70 11.13 11.12 8.70
CA VAL A 70 11.11 9.70 8.39
C VAL A 70 11.97 9.40 7.16
N LEU A 71 12.45 8.17 7.06
CA LEU A 71 13.15 7.68 5.88
C LEU A 71 12.14 7.11 4.91
N VAL A 72 12.27 7.47 3.64
CA VAL A 72 11.56 6.86 2.52
C VAL A 72 12.52 5.96 1.77
N LYS A 73 12.07 4.77 1.39
CA LYS A 73 12.82 3.79 0.62
C LYS A 73 12.02 3.29 -0.58
N ARG A 74 12.72 2.92 -1.65
CA ARG A 74 12.10 2.21 -2.76
C ARG A 74 11.89 0.74 -2.39
N LEU A 75 10.69 0.22 -2.68
CA LEU A 75 10.41 -1.20 -2.43
C LEU A 75 11.27 -2.12 -3.29
N ASP A 76 11.55 -1.78 -4.55
CA ASP A 76 12.42 -2.54 -5.44
C ASP A 76 13.79 -2.80 -4.80
N ASP A 77 14.40 -1.74 -4.22
CA ASP A 77 15.71 -1.81 -3.58
C ASP A 77 15.64 -2.59 -2.26
N TYR A 78 14.60 -2.36 -1.47
CA TYR A 78 14.36 -3.09 -0.22
C TYR A 78 14.23 -4.60 -0.44
N ILE A 79 13.44 -5.01 -1.43
CA ILE A 79 13.26 -6.42 -1.80
C ILE A 79 14.58 -7.05 -2.22
N THR A 80 15.34 -6.35 -3.08
CA THR A 80 16.64 -6.83 -3.59
C THR A 80 17.65 -7.02 -2.46
N VAL A 81 17.82 -6.01 -1.61
CA VAL A 81 18.80 -6.03 -0.51
C VAL A 81 18.48 -7.11 0.53
N ASN A 82 17.19 -7.34 0.79
CA ASN A 82 16.75 -8.33 1.80
C ASN A 82 16.49 -9.73 1.21
N GLY A 83 16.72 -9.95 -0.08
CA GLY A 83 16.52 -11.24 -0.74
C GLY A 83 15.08 -11.74 -0.65
N ILE A 84 14.10 -10.83 -0.69
CA ILE A 84 12.68 -11.16 -0.58
C ILE A 84 12.19 -11.69 -1.91
N ASN A 85 11.56 -12.85 -1.89
CA ASN A 85 10.97 -13.48 -3.06
C ASN A 85 9.63 -14.14 -2.70
N ASN A 86 8.87 -14.58 -3.70
CA ASN A 86 7.58 -15.26 -3.52
C ASN A 86 6.58 -14.47 -2.66
N VAL A 87 6.50 -13.16 -2.84
CA VAL A 87 5.47 -12.35 -2.18
C VAL A 87 4.12 -12.68 -2.80
N ARG A 88 3.17 -13.12 -1.99
CA ARG A 88 1.83 -13.51 -2.43
C ARG A 88 0.85 -12.36 -2.48
N LEU A 89 0.94 -11.48 -1.47
CA LEU A 89 -0.01 -10.38 -1.28
C LEU A 89 0.74 -9.13 -0.83
N MET A 90 0.37 -8.00 -1.38
CA MET A 90 0.79 -6.68 -0.96
C MET A 90 -0.46 -5.84 -0.63
N LYS A 91 -0.63 -5.46 0.65
CA LYS A 91 -1.65 -4.48 1.07
C LYS A 91 -1.01 -3.10 1.10
N ILE A 92 -1.66 -2.15 0.45
CA ILE A 92 -1.26 -0.74 0.40
C ILE A 92 -2.40 0.10 0.94
N ASP A 93 -2.12 0.86 1.99
CA ASP A 93 -3.08 1.71 2.70
C ASP A 93 -2.23 2.77 3.42
N ILE A 94 -1.90 3.85 2.73
CA ILE A 94 -0.88 4.82 3.13
C ILE A 94 -1.32 6.27 2.92
N GLU A 95 -2.64 6.48 2.98
CA GLU A 95 -3.25 7.79 3.10
C GLU A 95 -2.82 8.81 2.02
N GLY A 96 -2.89 8.36 0.76
CA GLY A 96 -2.68 9.20 -0.43
C GLY A 96 -1.27 9.16 -1.03
N TYR A 97 -0.37 8.32 -0.51
CA TYR A 97 0.98 8.16 -1.06
C TYR A 97 1.14 6.88 -1.92
N GLU A 98 0.01 6.24 -2.27
CA GLU A 98 -0.06 4.94 -2.94
C GLU A 98 0.68 4.94 -4.28
N LEU A 99 0.49 6.00 -5.09
CA LEU A 99 1.13 6.08 -6.40
C LEU A 99 2.65 6.20 -6.30
N GLU A 100 3.16 6.97 -5.34
CA GLU A 100 4.61 7.09 -5.12
C GLU A 100 5.22 5.76 -4.68
N MET A 101 4.52 5.02 -3.82
CA MET A 101 4.91 3.67 -3.41
C MET A 101 4.91 2.71 -4.60
N LEU A 102 3.87 2.74 -5.44
CA LEU A 102 3.78 1.92 -6.65
C LEU A 102 4.92 2.24 -7.63
N ARG A 103 5.29 3.51 -7.80
CA ARG A 103 6.44 3.91 -8.62
C ARG A 103 7.76 3.33 -8.13
N GLY A 104 7.96 3.28 -6.81
CA GLY A 104 9.12 2.66 -6.18
C GLY A 104 9.12 1.13 -6.20
N SER A 105 8.06 0.52 -6.73
CA SER A 105 7.86 -0.92 -6.83
C SER A 105 7.80 -1.42 -8.28
N LEU A 106 8.12 -0.58 -9.25
CA LEU A 106 7.85 -0.84 -10.67
C LEU A 106 8.51 -2.13 -11.17
N SER A 107 9.76 -2.37 -10.83
CA SER A 107 10.49 -3.58 -11.24
C SER A 107 9.86 -4.84 -10.66
N PHE A 108 9.52 -4.80 -9.37
CA PHE A 108 8.88 -5.89 -8.67
C PHE A 108 7.49 -6.21 -9.24
N LEU A 109 6.66 -5.18 -9.45
CA LEU A 109 5.30 -5.34 -9.99
C LEU A 109 5.27 -5.74 -11.46
N SER A 110 6.33 -5.43 -12.22
CA SER A 110 6.50 -5.88 -13.61
C SER A 110 7.07 -7.30 -13.70
N GLY A 111 7.60 -7.85 -12.63
CA GLY A 111 8.21 -9.17 -12.56
C GLY A 111 7.21 -10.31 -12.80
N ILE A 112 7.71 -11.51 -13.11
CA ILE A 112 6.88 -12.69 -13.41
C ILE A 112 6.11 -13.19 -12.19
N ASP A 113 6.67 -12.99 -10.99
CA ASP A 113 6.10 -13.36 -9.70
C ASP A 113 5.48 -12.16 -8.97
N ALA A 114 4.93 -11.20 -9.72
CA ALA A 114 4.24 -10.06 -9.17
C ALA A 114 3.08 -10.50 -8.24
N PRO A 115 2.92 -9.90 -7.04
CA PRO A 115 1.94 -10.32 -6.05
C PRO A 115 0.51 -9.93 -6.42
N VAL A 116 -0.48 -10.49 -5.72
CA VAL A 116 -1.80 -9.85 -5.62
C VAL A 116 -1.63 -8.51 -4.90
N ILE A 117 -2.25 -7.45 -5.42
CA ILE A 117 -2.27 -6.14 -4.77
C ILE A 117 -3.68 -5.92 -4.18
N CYS A 118 -3.72 -5.54 -2.91
CA CYS A 118 -4.90 -4.96 -2.26
C CYS A 118 -4.56 -3.52 -1.91
N ILE A 119 -5.19 -2.56 -2.56
CA ILE A 119 -4.88 -1.13 -2.39
C ILE A 119 -6.13 -0.36 -2.00
N GLU A 120 -6.01 0.50 -0.99
CA GLU A 120 -7.05 1.48 -0.70
C GLU A 120 -7.07 2.53 -1.80
N TYR A 121 -8.24 2.74 -2.40
CA TYR A 121 -8.46 3.71 -3.43
C TYR A 121 -9.45 4.77 -2.95
N SER A 122 -9.08 6.03 -3.08
CA SER A 122 -9.94 7.17 -2.75
C SER A 122 -9.90 8.20 -3.88
N ASN A 123 -11.06 8.54 -4.42
CA ASN A 123 -11.18 9.57 -5.45
C ASN A 123 -10.68 10.94 -4.98
N GLU A 124 -10.75 11.23 -3.68
CA GLU A 124 -10.36 12.53 -3.14
C GLU A 124 -8.84 12.69 -3.01
N VAL A 125 -8.13 11.57 -2.81
CA VAL A 125 -6.69 11.59 -2.51
C VAL A 125 -5.86 10.99 -3.66
N SER A 126 -6.40 9.99 -4.35
CA SER A 126 -5.68 9.26 -5.41
C SER A 126 -5.64 9.99 -6.76
N HIS A 127 -6.17 11.21 -6.85
CA HIS A 127 -6.35 11.98 -8.09
C HIS A 127 -5.93 13.44 -7.98
N THR A 128 -4.86 13.76 -7.27
CA THR A 128 -4.32 15.12 -7.44
C THR A 128 -3.61 15.20 -8.80
N ALA A 129 -3.88 16.24 -9.56
CA ALA A 129 -3.29 16.46 -10.89
C ALA A 129 -1.74 16.44 -10.87
N GLU A 130 -1.13 16.65 -9.70
CA GLU A 130 0.32 16.64 -9.49
C GLU A 130 0.88 15.25 -9.25
N VAL A 131 0.08 14.29 -8.73
CA VAL A 131 0.55 12.97 -8.32
C VAL A 131 0.31 11.91 -9.39
N GLY A 132 -0.70 12.11 -10.28
CA GLY A 132 -1.11 11.11 -11.27
C GLY A 132 -2.18 10.17 -10.73
N ASP A 133 -2.38 9.03 -11.40
CA ASP A 133 -3.52 8.16 -11.21
C ASP A 133 -3.09 6.72 -10.94
N VAL A 134 -3.52 6.17 -9.80
CA VAL A 134 -3.28 4.78 -9.41
C VAL A 134 -3.87 3.80 -10.43
N TYR A 135 -5.09 4.07 -10.94
CA TYR A 135 -5.73 3.22 -11.95
C TYR A 135 -4.88 3.17 -13.23
N GLU A 136 -4.49 4.34 -13.75
CA GLU A 136 -3.68 4.41 -14.97
C GLU A 136 -2.31 3.75 -14.80
N PHE A 137 -1.68 3.92 -13.63
CA PHE A 137 -0.42 3.26 -13.32
C PHE A 137 -0.56 1.72 -13.37
N ILE A 138 -1.57 1.17 -12.68
CA ILE A 138 -1.80 -0.28 -12.64
C ILE A 138 -2.13 -0.82 -14.03
N LYS A 139 -2.95 -0.11 -14.81
CA LYS A 139 -3.28 -0.48 -16.19
C LYS A 139 -2.05 -0.44 -17.11
N ALA A 140 -1.15 0.52 -16.93
CA ALA A 140 0.09 0.62 -17.70
C ALA A 140 1.05 -0.56 -17.47
N LEU A 141 0.97 -1.27 -16.34
CA LEU A 141 1.70 -2.52 -16.12
C LEU A 141 1.25 -3.64 -17.07
N ASN A 142 0.07 -3.50 -17.71
CA ASN A 142 -0.50 -4.38 -18.73
C ASN A 142 -0.54 -5.87 -18.34
N LYS A 143 -0.73 -6.16 -17.08
CA LYS A 143 -0.78 -7.53 -16.55
C LYS A 143 -1.80 -7.72 -15.44
N TYR A 144 -2.27 -6.64 -14.83
CA TYR A 144 -3.24 -6.69 -13.75
C TYR A 144 -4.65 -6.43 -14.26
N ARG A 145 -5.59 -7.26 -13.79
CA ARG A 145 -7.02 -7.00 -13.82
C ARG A 145 -7.45 -6.49 -12.45
N ILE A 146 -8.23 -5.42 -12.44
CA ILE A 146 -8.64 -4.71 -11.22
C ILE A 146 -10.06 -5.16 -10.87
N TYR A 147 -10.30 -5.44 -9.60
CA TYR A 147 -11.58 -5.85 -9.06
C TYR A 147 -11.96 -4.99 -7.85
N LYS A 148 -13.26 -4.77 -7.67
CA LYS A 148 -13.85 -4.11 -6.50
C LYS A 148 -14.97 -4.95 -5.91
N PHE A 149 -15.37 -4.66 -4.68
CA PHE A 149 -16.56 -5.27 -4.10
C PHE A 149 -17.83 -4.77 -4.80
N THR A 150 -18.80 -5.68 -5.04
CA THR A 150 -20.11 -5.35 -5.66
C THR A 150 -21.18 -4.98 -4.66
N GLN A 151 -21.05 -5.43 -3.41
CA GLN A 151 -22.04 -5.23 -2.37
C GLN A 151 -21.39 -4.90 -1.03
N TRP A 152 -22.09 -4.08 -0.27
CA TRP A 152 -21.73 -3.76 1.10
C TRP A 152 -21.77 -5.03 1.97
N LYS A 153 -20.68 -5.30 2.62
CA LYS A 153 -20.35 -6.22 3.72
C LYS A 153 -21.54 -7.02 4.29
N GLY A 154 -21.96 -8.05 3.56
CA GLY A 154 -22.73 -9.17 4.08
C GLY A 154 -21.82 -10.39 4.20
N ASP A 155 -22.37 -11.54 4.55
CA ASP A 155 -21.62 -12.80 4.76
C ASP A 155 -20.89 -13.31 3.51
N VAL A 156 -21.21 -12.80 2.33
CA VAL A 156 -20.53 -13.12 1.06
C VAL A 156 -20.31 -11.87 0.24
N CYS A 157 -19.07 -11.43 0.16
CA CYS A 157 -18.65 -10.36 -0.74
C CYS A 157 -18.30 -10.92 -2.11
N LYS A 158 -18.90 -10.36 -3.17
CA LYS A 158 -18.54 -10.68 -4.56
C LYS A 158 -17.61 -9.60 -5.10
N LEU A 159 -16.65 -10.02 -5.89
CA LEU A 159 -15.80 -9.12 -6.65
C LEU A 159 -16.35 -8.94 -8.06
N THR A 160 -16.32 -7.73 -8.59
CA THR A 160 -16.58 -7.40 -9.99
C THR A 160 -15.37 -6.74 -10.59
N GLU A 161 -15.12 -7.02 -11.86
CA GLU A 161 -14.02 -6.43 -12.59
C GLU A 161 -14.28 -4.95 -12.88
N VAL A 162 -13.25 -4.14 -12.79
CA VAL A 162 -13.22 -2.73 -13.14
C VAL A 162 -12.68 -2.63 -14.56
N HIS A 163 -13.52 -2.17 -15.50
CA HIS A 163 -13.15 -2.08 -16.91
C HIS A 163 -12.69 -0.66 -17.31
N SER A 164 -13.13 0.34 -16.59
CA SER A 164 -12.78 1.75 -16.82
C SER A 164 -12.49 2.47 -15.50
N LYS A 165 -11.89 3.64 -15.60
CA LYS A 165 -11.67 4.50 -14.43
C LYS A 165 -12.97 4.91 -13.75
N ASP A 166 -14.04 5.09 -14.51
CA ASP A 166 -15.36 5.48 -13.99
C ASP A 166 -16.01 4.36 -13.17
N ASP A 167 -15.54 3.10 -13.34
CA ASP A 167 -15.97 1.96 -12.54
C ASP A 167 -15.26 1.87 -11.20
N MET A 168 -14.21 2.66 -10.94
CA MET A 168 -13.50 2.64 -9.66
C MET A 168 -14.42 3.05 -8.51
N PRO A 169 -14.22 2.51 -7.29
CA PRO A 169 -15.02 2.92 -6.13
C PRO A 169 -14.72 4.38 -5.76
N HIS A 170 -15.64 5.04 -5.07
CA HIS A 170 -15.38 6.37 -4.53
C HIS A 170 -14.31 6.32 -3.41
N HIS A 171 -14.46 5.35 -2.49
CA HIS A 171 -13.51 5.07 -1.43
C HIS A 171 -13.71 3.63 -0.97
N ASP A 172 -12.80 2.72 -1.35
CA ASP A 172 -12.80 1.31 -0.92
C ASP A 172 -11.50 0.62 -1.33
N ASN A 173 -11.29 -0.59 -0.85
CA ASN A 173 -10.20 -1.43 -1.32
C ASN A 173 -10.48 -1.99 -2.72
N VAL A 174 -9.50 -1.91 -3.60
CA VAL A 174 -9.49 -2.61 -4.87
C VAL A 174 -8.43 -3.71 -4.87
N PHE A 175 -8.68 -4.75 -5.65
CA PHE A 175 -7.83 -5.93 -5.74
C PHE A 175 -7.32 -6.07 -7.16
N CYS A 176 -6.00 -6.25 -7.32
CA CYS A 176 -5.38 -6.40 -8.62
C CYS A 176 -4.77 -7.80 -8.73
N PHE A 177 -5.27 -8.57 -9.69
CA PHE A 177 -4.83 -9.94 -9.95
C PHE A 177 -4.17 -10.02 -11.32
N THR A 178 -3.11 -10.81 -11.44
CA THR A 178 -2.58 -11.23 -12.73
C THR A 178 -3.36 -12.46 -13.24
N GLU A 179 -3.25 -12.81 -14.53
CA GLU A 179 -3.88 -14.03 -15.07
C GLU A 179 -3.44 -15.30 -14.32
N LYS A 180 -2.20 -15.35 -13.81
CA LYS A 180 -1.71 -16.45 -12.98
C LYS A 180 -2.56 -16.65 -11.73
N HIS A 181 -2.95 -15.56 -11.04
CA HIS A 181 -3.76 -15.62 -9.83
C HIS A 181 -5.22 -16.00 -10.10
N LEU A 182 -5.72 -15.73 -11.30
CA LEU A 182 -7.11 -16.05 -11.67
C LEU A 182 -7.27 -17.49 -12.19
N ALA A 183 -6.15 -18.16 -12.50
CA ALA A 183 -6.13 -19.54 -12.97
C ALA A 183 -6.00 -20.58 -11.82
N GLU A 184 -5.67 -20.13 -10.60
CA GLU A 184 -5.61 -20.96 -9.39
C GLU A 184 -6.98 -20.99 -8.67
#